data_c7a8535f361f7bac5996d95ae2e4ddcb
#
_entry.id   c7a8535f361f7bac5996d95ae2e4ddcb
#
_cell.length_a   1.000
_cell.length_b   1.000
_cell.length_c   1.000
_cell.angle_alpha   90.00
_cell.angle_beta   90.00
_cell.angle_gamma   90.00
#
_symmetry.space_group_name_H-M   'P 1'
#
loop_
_entity.id
_entity.type
_entity.pdbx_description
1 polymer ?
#
loop_
_entity_poly.entity_id
_entity_poly.type
_entity_poly.pdbx_seq_one_letter_code
_entity_poly.pdbx_strand_id
1 'polypeptide(L)'
;MLSIKNLHASVEDKQILNGLNLEIKAGEVHAIMGPNGSGKSTLSQVLAGNEAFEVTEGEVTFNGDNLLDLATEERAREGIFLAFQYPVEIPGVSNLQFLRTSVNAMRKHNGIEDMNAAEFMKLAKEASKQVDLDPAFLKRGVNEGFSGGEKKRNEIMQALLLKPKLAILDETDSGLDIDALKVVADGVNALRAPDRAILMITHYQRLLDHIVPDYVHVLSEGKIIKSGGPELALELEAKGYGWLGIDDQAAANHG
;
A
#
# COMPACT_ATOMS: atom_id res chain seq x y z
N MET A 1 10.40 -4.83 -11.67
CA MET A 1 10.36 -4.77 -10.20
C MET A 1 9.42 -5.83 -9.63
N LEU A 2 8.10 -5.74 -9.82
CA LEU A 2 7.14 -6.78 -9.41
C LEU A 2 6.55 -7.46 -10.65
N SER A 3 6.52 -8.80 -10.66
CA SER A 3 5.82 -9.58 -11.70
C SER A 3 4.95 -10.64 -11.02
N ILE A 4 3.69 -10.65 -11.37
CA ILE A 4 2.67 -11.58 -10.89
C ILE A 4 2.13 -12.33 -12.10
N LYS A 5 2.17 -13.66 -12.07
CA LYS A 5 1.70 -14.52 -13.15
C LYS A 5 0.75 -15.58 -12.62
N ASN A 6 -0.47 -15.57 -13.13
CA ASN A 6 -1.51 -16.55 -12.83
C ASN A 6 -1.71 -16.76 -11.31
N LEU A 7 -1.72 -15.68 -10.54
CA LEU A 7 -1.81 -15.76 -9.07
C LEU A 7 -3.21 -16.18 -8.63
N HIS A 8 -3.27 -17.27 -7.90
CA HIS A 8 -4.44 -17.74 -7.19
C HIS A 8 -4.20 -17.68 -5.69
N ALA A 9 -5.17 -17.17 -4.93
CA ALA A 9 -5.05 -17.11 -3.48
C ALA A 9 -6.42 -17.28 -2.82
N SER A 10 -6.41 -17.94 -1.65
CA SER A 10 -7.58 -18.20 -0.83
C SER A 10 -7.41 -17.66 0.59
N VAL A 11 -8.52 -17.48 1.26
CA VAL A 11 -8.63 -17.22 2.70
C VAL A 11 -9.76 -18.10 3.25
N GLU A 12 -9.52 -18.81 4.34
CA GLU A 12 -10.54 -19.72 4.96
C GLU A 12 -11.22 -20.63 3.90
N ASP A 13 -10.44 -21.31 3.09
CA ASP A 13 -10.88 -22.19 1.98
C ASP A 13 -11.68 -21.50 0.85
N LYS A 14 -11.87 -20.18 0.92
CA LYS A 14 -12.53 -19.43 -0.13
C LYS A 14 -11.52 -18.85 -1.10
N GLN A 15 -11.58 -19.28 -2.36
CA GLN A 15 -10.78 -18.72 -3.45
C GLN A 15 -11.20 -17.27 -3.73
N ILE A 16 -10.24 -16.34 -3.70
CA ILE A 16 -10.46 -14.91 -3.92
C ILE A 16 -9.74 -14.42 -5.16
N LEU A 17 -8.44 -14.75 -5.31
CA LEU A 17 -7.69 -14.43 -6.53
C LEU A 17 -7.73 -15.63 -7.47
N ASN A 18 -8.01 -15.39 -8.74
CA ASN A 18 -8.41 -16.42 -9.71
C ASN A 18 -7.56 -16.36 -11.00
N GLY A 19 -6.23 -16.26 -10.88
CA GLY A 19 -5.32 -16.15 -12.01
C GLY A 19 -4.98 -14.71 -12.37
N LEU A 20 -4.68 -13.91 -11.34
CA LEU A 20 -4.31 -12.51 -11.50
C LEU A 20 -2.92 -12.38 -12.15
N ASN A 21 -2.82 -11.48 -13.15
CA ASN A 21 -1.56 -11.14 -13.79
C ASN A 21 -1.33 -9.62 -13.66
N LEU A 22 -0.12 -9.22 -13.24
CA LEU A 22 0.24 -7.81 -13.09
C LEU A 22 1.75 -7.66 -13.19
N GLU A 23 2.20 -6.65 -13.93
CA GLU A 23 3.60 -6.24 -13.97
C GLU A 23 3.72 -4.77 -13.57
N ILE A 24 4.67 -4.47 -12.68
CA ILE A 24 5.00 -3.12 -12.23
C ILE A 24 6.52 -2.94 -12.37
N LYS A 25 6.93 -1.90 -13.11
CA LYS A 25 8.35 -1.54 -13.26
C LYS A 25 8.75 -0.52 -12.20
N ALA A 26 10.06 -0.38 -12.00
CA ALA A 26 10.60 0.71 -11.20
C ALA A 26 10.23 2.06 -11.81
N GLY A 27 9.88 3.03 -10.96
CA GLY A 27 9.43 4.36 -11.35
C GLY A 27 7.93 4.48 -11.63
N GLU A 28 7.20 3.37 -11.77
CA GLU A 28 5.79 3.40 -12.14
C GLU A 28 4.87 3.51 -10.92
N VAL A 29 3.74 4.18 -11.12
CA VAL A 29 2.62 4.27 -10.19
C VAL A 29 1.41 3.59 -10.81
N HIS A 30 0.94 2.54 -10.17
CA HIS A 30 -0.22 1.77 -10.59
C HIS A 30 -1.37 1.97 -9.62
N ALA A 31 -2.59 2.02 -10.15
CA ALA A 31 -3.81 2.03 -9.35
C ALA A 31 -4.65 0.79 -9.67
N ILE A 32 -5.13 0.10 -8.65
CA ILE A 32 -6.12 -0.97 -8.78
C ILE A 32 -7.45 -0.45 -8.27
N MET A 33 -8.44 -0.48 -9.15
CA MET A 33 -9.83 -0.15 -8.88
C MET A 33 -10.71 -1.38 -9.08
N GLY A 34 -11.89 -1.37 -8.51
CA GLY A 34 -12.85 -2.48 -8.66
C GLY A 34 -13.89 -2.47 -7.55
N PRO A 35 -14.99 -3.20 -7.70
CA PRO A 35 -16.06 -3.28 -6.71
C PRO A 35 -15.56 -3.90 -5.39
N ASN A 36 -16.35 -3.75 -4.34
CA ASN A 36 -16.09 -4.42 -3.07
C ASN A 36 -16.10 -5.94 -3.27
N GLY A 37 -15.21 -6.64 -2.57
CA GLY A 37 -15.08 -8.09 -2.70
C GLY A 37 -14.37 -8.59 -3.97
N SER A 38 -13.84 -7.71 -4.83
CA SER A 38 -13.13 -8.11 -6.06
C SER A 38 -11.76 -8.76 -5.82
N GLY A 39 -11.19 -8.66 -4.58
CA GLY A 39 -9.90 -9.22 -4.22
C GLY A 39 -8.77 -8.19 -4.05
N LYS A 40 -9.06 -6.88 -4.05
CA LYS A 40 -8.04 -5.81 -3.96
C LYS A 40 -7.19 -5.93 -2.70
N SER A 41 -7.82 -5.96 -1.51
CA SER A 41 -7.10 -6.09 -0.24
C SER A 41 -6.48 -7.48 -0.07
N THR A 42 -7.06 -8.53 -0.67
CA THR A 42 -6.41 -9.85 -0.71
C THR A 42 -5.08 -9.78 -1.43
N LEU A 43 -5.02 -9.07 -2.56
CA LEU A 43 -3.76 -8.89 -3.29
C LEU A 43 -2.71 -8.17 -2.42
N SER A 44 -3.07 -7.07 -1.74
CA SER A 44 -2.14 -6.34 -0.88
C SER A 44 -1.62 -7.21 0.28
N GLN A 45 -2.48 -8.01 0.89
CA GLN A 45 -2.13 -8.91 1.99
C GLN A 45 -1.22 -10.07 1.53
N VAL A 46 -1.51 -10.67 0.37
CA VAL A 46 -0.66 -11.71 -0.24
C VAL A 46 0.73 -11.16 -0.53
N LEU A 47 0.83 -9.96 -1.12
CA LEU A 47 2.13 -9.34 -1.42
C LEU A 47 2.92 -8.98 -0.15
N ALA A 48 2.23 -8.58 0.91
CA ALA A 48 2.85 -8.31 2.21
C ALA A 48 3.27 -9.58 2.96
N GLY A 49 2.78 -10.76 2.58
CA GLY A 49 3.12 -12.02 3.22
C GLY A 49 2.27 -12.35 4.44
N ASN A 50 1.00 -11.91 4.46
CA ASN A 50 0.08 -12.29 5.52
C ASN A 50 -0.29 -13.77 5.40
N GLU A 51 0.09 -14.57 6.40
CA GLU A 51 -0.08 -16.02 6.45
C GLU A 51 -1.55 -16.50 6.47
N ALA A 52 -2.50 -15.61 6.74
CA ALA A 52 -3.92 -15.93 6.64
C ALA A 52 -4.39 -16.13 5.19
N PHE A 53 -3.58 -15.73 4.20
CA PHE A 53 -3.89 -15.85 2.78
C PHE A 53 -2.97 -16.90 2.14
N GLU A 54 -3.54 -18.01 1.71
CA GLU A 54 -2.81 -19.10 1.07
C GLU A 54 -2.72 -18.89 -0.44
N VAL A 55 -1.50 -18.88 -0.97
CA VAL A 55 -1.27 -18.90 -2.42
C VAL A 55 -1.35 -20.34 -2.90
N THR A 56 -2.33 -20.63 -3.75
CA THR A 56 -2.61 -21.99 -4.22
C THR A 56 -2.00 -22.28 -5.60
N GLU A 57 -1.78 -21.26 -6.43
CA GLU A 57 -1.19 -21.37 -7.75
C GLU A 57 -0.59 -20.02 -8.19
N GLY A 58 0.38 -20.06 -9.11
CA GLY A 58 0.99 -18.90 -9.73
C GLY A 58 2.37 -18.55 -9.20
N GLU A 59 2.93 -17.48 -9.75
CA GLU A 59 4.26 -16.99 -9.44
C GLU A 59 4.23 -15.51 -9.09
N VAL A 60 4.98 -15.12 -8.06
CA VAL A 60 5.20 -13.71 -7.73
C VAL A 60 6.69 -13.49 -7.57
N THR A 61 7.27 -12.63 -8.42
CA THR A 61 8.68 -12.27 -8.31
C THR A 61 8.83 -10.78 -7.98
N PHE A 62 9.78 -10.48 -7.11
CA PHE A 62 10.15 -9.11 -6.75
C PHE A 62 11.65 -8.92 -6.94
N ASN A 63 12.05 -7.99 -7.83
CA ASN A 63 13.43 -7.76 -8.27
C ASN A 63 14.13 -9.01 -8.82
N GLY A 64 13.38 -10.00 -9.32
CA GLY A 64 13.88 -11.23 -9.89
C GLY A 64 13.86 -12.44 -8.95
N ASP A 65 13.66 -12.22 -7.66
CA ASP A 65 13.58 -13.28 -6.66
C ASP A 65 12.13 -13.71 -6.41
N ASN A 66 11.91 -14.98 -6.04
CA ASN A 66 10.58 -15.47 -5.69
C ASN A 66 10.09 -14.85 -4.37
N LEU A 67 9.06 -14.01 -4.46
CA LEU A 67 8.52 -13.33 -3.29
C LEU A 67 7.81 -14.29 -2.32
N LEU A 68 7.25 -15.38 -2.84
CA LEU A 68 6.43 -16.31 -2.04
C LEU A 68 7.29 -17.14 -1.06
N ASP A 69 8.60 -17.27 -1.31
CA ASP A 69 9.53 -17.97 -0.42
C ASP A 69 9.95 -17.12 0.80
N LEU A 70 9.66 -15.80 0.78
CA LEU A 70 10.09 -14.88 1.81
C LEU A 70 9.02 -14.73 2.91
N ALA A 71 9.45 -14.76 4.17
CA ALA A 71 8.63 -14.41 5.31
C ALA A 71 8.26 -12.90 5.31
N THR A 72 7.23 -12.51 6.04
CA THR A 72 6.71 -11.13 6.08
C THR A 72 7.81 -10.10 6.40
N GLU A 73 8.65 -10.38 7.40
CA GLU A 73 9.74 -9.48 7.79
C GLU A 73 10.89 -9.45 6.77
N GLU A 74 11.07 -10.50 5.99
CA GLU A 74 12.04 -10.54 4.89
C GLU A 74 11.56 -9.67 3.73
N ARG A 75 10.27 -9.77 3.35
CA ARG A 75 9.65 -8.90 2.34
C ARG A 75 9.77 -7.43 2.73
N ALA A 76 9.54 -7.11 4.01
CA ALA A 76 9.71 -5.75 4.50
C ALA A 76 11.17 -5.26 4.36
N ARG A 77 12.15 -6.11 4.67
CA ARG A 77 13.59 -5.80 4.52
C ARG A 77 14.00 -5.67 3.05
N GLU A 78 13.39 -6.43 2.15
CA GLU A 78 13.59 -6.28 0.70
C GLU A 78 13.00 -4.97 0.15
N GLY A 79 12.17 -4.29 0.93
CA GLY A 79 11.62 -2.97 0.61
C GLY A 79 10.17 -2.99 0.16
N ILE A 80 9.39 -3.98 0.57
CA ILE A 80 7.93 -3.96 0.42
C ILE A 80 7.33 -3.30 1.66
N PHE A 81 6.47 -2.33 1.45
CA PHE A 81 5.73 -1.62 2.49
C PHE A 81 4.23 -1.70 2.19
N LEU A 82 3.43 -2.00 3.21
CA LEU A 82 1.98 -1.97 3.14
C LEU A 82 1.43 -0.91 4.10
N ALA A 83 0.73 0.10 3.55
CA ALA A 83 -0.16 0.95 4.32
C ALA A 83 -1.52 0.26 4.39
N PHE A 84 -1.99 -0.01 5.60
CA PHE A 84 -3.20 -0.78 5.84
C PHE A 84 -4.47 0.06 5.66
N GLN A 85 -5.55 -0.57 5.24
CA GLN A 85 -6.88 0.06 5.27
C GLN A 85 -7.23 0.56 6.69
N TYR A 86 -6.95 -0.26 7.70
CA TYR A 86 -7.11 0.06 9.12
C TYR A 86 -5.76 -0.05 9.85
N PRO A 87 -5.04 1.07 10.05
CA PRO A 87 -3.73 1.04 10.71
C PRO A 87 -3.81 0.52 12.15
N VAL A 88 -2.96 -0.45 12.47
CA VAL A 88 -2.92 -1.13 13.78
C VAL A 88 -2.33 -0.22 14.86
N GLU A 89 -2.87 -0.30 16.07
CA GLU A 89 -2.28 0.31 17.26
C GLU A 89 -1.31 -0.64 17.95
N ILE A 90 -0.15 -0.13 18.39
CA ILE A 90 0.82 -0.89 19.19
C ILE A 90 1.06 -0.14 20.49
N PRO A 91 0.22 -0.37 21.52
CA PRO A 91 0.34 0.31 22.81
C PRO A 91 1.68 0.01 23.49
N GLY A 92 2.25 1.02 24.15
CA GLY A 92 3.50 0.88 24.88
C GLY A 92 4.78 0.86 24.05
N VAL A 93 4.69 0.82 22.71
CA VAL A 93 5.84 0.95 21.83
C VAL A 93 5.82 2.34 21.20
N SER A 94 6.73 3.23 21.59
CA SER A 94 6.73 4.58 21.04
C SER A 94 6.98 4.59 19.53
N ASN A 95 6.26 5.46 18.84
CA ASN A 95 6.36 5.60 17.36
C ASN A 95 7.82 5.87 16.94
N LEU A 96 8.53 6.71 17.69
CA LEU A 96 9.95 7.01 17.44
C LEU A 96 10.84 5.77 17.55
N GLN A 97 10.64 4.95 18.60
CA GLN A 97 11.44 3.73 18.80
C GLN A 97 11.14 2.69 17.71
N PHE A 98 9.86 2.46 17.42
CA PHE A 98 9.42 1.58 16.37
C PHE A 98 10.07 1.95 15.03
N LEU A 99 9.93 3.21 14.62
CA LEU A 99 10.45 3.71 13.34
C LEU A 99 11.99 3.63 13.26
N ARG A 100 12.69 4.01 14.35
CA ARG A 100 14.15 3.91 14.35
C ARG A 100 14.64 2.48 14.23
N THR A 101 13.98 1.55 14.93
CA THR A 101 14.32 0.12 14.85
C THR A 101 14.08 -0.41 13.43
N SER A 102 12.95 -0.06 12.82
CA SER A 102 12.61 -0.48 11.46
C SER A 102 13.61 0.08 10.43
N VAL A 103 13.93 1.37 10.50
CA VAL A 103 14.93 2.00 9.60
C VAL A 103 16.29 1.35 9.76
N ASN A 104 16.74 1.10 11.00
CA ASN A 104 18.04 0.45 11.24
C ASN A 104 18.05 -1.02 10.79
N ALA A 105 16.94 -1.74 10.92
CA ALA A 105 16.82 -3.10 10.37
C ALA A 105 16.99 -3.11 8.84
N MET A 106 16.37 -2.18 8.13
CA MET A 106 16.54 -2.04 6.68
C MET A 106 17.97 -1.60 6.30
N ARG A 107 18.56 -0.66 7.05
CA ARG A 107 19.95 -0.23 6.82
C ARG A 107 20.93 -1.39 6.98
N LYS A 108 20.79 -2.15 8.07
CA LYS A 108 21.61 -3.33 8.34
C LYS A 108 21.48 -4.39 7.25
N HIS A 109 20.27 -4.67 6.77
CA HIS A 109 20.01 -5.58 5.65
C HIS A 109 20.76 -5.15 4.38
N ASN A 110 20.83 -3.84 4.12
CA ASN A 110 21.55 -3.27 2.97
C ASN A 110 23.05 -3.00 3.24
N GLY A 111 23.61 -3.50 4.33
CA GLY A 111 25.03 -3.31 4.68
C GLY A 111 25.41 -1.89 5.09
N ILE A 112 24.44 -1.08 5.52
CA ILE A 112 24.62 0.32 5.93
C ILE A 112 24.63 0.38 7.46
N GLU A 113 25.52 1.17 8.04
CA GLU A 113 25.63 1.37 9.48
C GLU A 113 24.32 1.93 10.09
N ASP A 114 24.06 1.57 11.34
CA ASP A 114 22.90 2.06 12.09
C ASP A 114 22.93 3.59 12.22
N MET A 115 21.77 4.19 12.06
CA MET A 115 21.56 5.61 12.32
C MET A 115 21.50 5.86 13.84
N ASN A 116 22.26 6.80 14.34
CA ASN A 116 22.21 7.17 15.76
C ASN A 116 20.90 7.87 16.12
N ALA A 117 20.63 8.00 17.43
CA ALA A 117 19.34 8.54 17.91
C ALA A 117 19.13 10.02 17.53
N ALA A 118 20.19 10.83 17.48
CA ALA A 118 20.08 12.26 17.17
C ALA A 118 19.81 12.50 15.69
N GLU A 119 20.49 11.76 14.83
CA GLU A 119 20.27 11.77 13.36
C GLU A 119 18.86 11.33 13.02
N PHE A 120 18.43 10.20 13.62
CA PHE A 120 17.08 9.69 13.40
C PHE A 120 16.01 10.67 13.88
N MET A 121 16.18 11.28 15.06
CA MET A 121 15.23 12.27 15.59
C MET A 121 15.06 13.45 14.66
N LYS A 122 16.15 13.93 14.04
CA LYS A 122 16.08 15.02 13.04
C LYS A 122 15.28 14.59 11.83
N LEU A 123 15.58 13.41 11.27
CA LEU A 123 14.89 12.85 10.11
C LEU A 123 13.39 12.63 10.39
N ALA A 124 13.05 12.06 11.55
CA ALA A 124 11.67 11.82 11.94
C ALA A 124 10.86 13.13 12.10
N LYS A 125 11.47 14.19 12.65
CA LYS A 125 10.82 15.51 12.73
C LYS A 125 10.62 16.15 11.36
N GLU A 126 11.54 15.96 10.43
CA GLU A 126 11.39 16.43 9.05
C GLU A 126 10.25 15.68 8.34
N ALA A 127 10.21 14.36 8.46
CA ALA A 127 9.15 13.55 7.90
C ALA A 127 7.77 13.86 8.51
N SER A 128 7.68 14.09 9.83
CA SER A 128 6.41 14.45 10.48
C SER A 128 5.85 15.78 9.96
N LYS A 129 6.72 16.75 9.66
CA LYS A 129 6.29 18.03 9.05
C LYS A 129 5.75 17.84 7.62
N GLN A 130 6.35 16.94 6.84
CA GLN A 130 5.89 16.69 5.46
C GLN A 130 4.46 16.14 5.40
N VAL A 131 4.03 15.45 6.45
CA VAL A 131 2.69 14.88 6.55
C VAL A 131 1.79 15.64 7.53
N ASP A 132 2.16 16.86 7.91
CA ASP A 132 1.43 17.70 8.86
C ASP A 132 1.02 16.94 10.13
N LEU A 133 1.96 16.17 10.71
CA LEU A 133 1.77 15.43 11.96
C LEU A 133 2.59 16.10 13.07
N ASP A 134 1.94 16.45 14.19
CA ASP A 134 2.63 17.05 15.33
C ASP A 134 3.76 16.14 15.80
N PRO A 135 5.01 16.63 15.94
CA PRO A 135 6.13 15.86 16.46
C PRO A 135 5.90 15.23 17.84
N ALA A 136 4.93 15.71 18.62
CA ALA A 136 4.52 15.11 19.88
C ALA A 136 4.04 13.65 19.70
N PHE A 137 3.45 13.31 18.55
CA PHE A 137 3.02 11.96 18.22
C PHE A 137 4.18 10.95 18.12
N LEU A 138 5.40 11.40 17.85
CA LEU A 138 6.58 10.53 17.86
C LEU A 138 6.86 9.88 19.22
N LYS A 139 6.41 10.50 20.32
CA LYS A 139 6.60 10.00 21.68
C LYS A 139 5.47 9.08 22.15
N ARG A 140 4.33 9.07 21.45
CA ARG A 140 3.17 8.22 21.79
C ARG A 140 3.36 6.81 21.24
N GLY A 141 2.59 5.85 21.75
CA GLY A 141 2.53 4.51 21.14
C GLY A 141 2.10 4.59 19.67
N VAL A 142 2.55 3.63 18.87
CA VAL A 142 2.23 3.59 17.44
C VAL A 142 0.72 3.62 17.27
N ASN A 143 0.20 4.68 16.62
CA ASN A 143 -1.21 4.92 16.37
C ASN A 143 -2.12 5.00 17.62
N GLU A 144 -1.57 4.96 18.83
CA GLU A 144 -2.33 4.93 20.08
C GLU A 144 -3.06 6.26 20.32
N GLY A 145 -4.41 6.20 20.25
CA GLY A 145 -5.30 7.35 20.38
C GLY A 145 -5.15 8.38 19.26
N PHE A 146 -4.68 7.97 18.08
CA PHE A 146 -4.69 8.82 16.89
C PHE A 146 -6.07 8.80 16.25
N SER A 147 -6.50 9.91 15.69
CA SER A 147 -7.66 9.95 14.78
C SER A 147 -7.36 9.17 13.50
N GLY A 148 -8.40 8.84 12.72
CA GLY A 148 -8.24 8.14 11.45
C GLY A 148 -7.27 8.86 10.50
N GLY A 149 -7.40 10.17 10.35
CA GLY A 149 -6.50 10.97 9.52
C GLY A 149 -5.06 11.01 10.04
N GLU A 150 -4.86 11.09 11.35
CA GLU A 150 -3.52 11.04 11.96
C GLU A 150 -2.87 9.68 11.77
N LYS A 151 -3.63 8.57 11.86
CA LYS A 151 -3.13 7.22 11.57
C LYS A 151 -2.64 7.10 10.13
N LYS A 152 -3.41 7.59 9.16
CA LYS A 152 -3.03 7.57 7.73
C LYS A 152 -1.79 8.44 7.47
N ARG A 153 -1.74 9.66 8.04
CA ARG A 153 -0.55 10.52 7.95
C ARG A 153 0.68 9.87 8.59
N ASN A 154 0.49 9.14 9.71
CA ASN A 154 1.58 8.39 10.34
C ASN A 154 2.10 7.24 9.45
N GLU A 155 1.23 6.54 8.72
CA GLU A 155 1.66 5.50 7.76
C GLU A 155 2.46 6.11 6.60
N ILE A 156 2.04 7.24 6.06
CA ILE A 156 2.82 7.92 5.02
C ILE A 156 4.16 8.41 5.56
N MET A 157 4.21 8.92 6.80
CA MET A 157 5.47 9.25 7.47
C MET A 157 6.38 8.02 7.59
N GLN A 158 5.84 6.86 7.95
CA GLN A 158 6.59 5.59 7.98
C GLN A 158 7.19 5.29 6.60
N ALA A 159 6.39 5.36 5.53
CA ALA A 159 6.85 5.13 4.18
C ALA A 159 7.96 6.11 3.76
N LEU A 160 7.83 7.40 4.10
CA LEU A 160 8.85 8.43 3.82
C LEU A 160 10.18 8.13 4.54
N LEU A 161 10.14 7.58 5.74
CA LEU A 161 11.33 7.20 6.52
C LEU A 161 11.96 5.90 6.02
N LEU A 162 11.15 4.90 5.70
CA LEU A 162 11.59 3.58 5.26
C LEU A 162 12.04 3.58 3.80
N LYS A 163 11.51 4.48 2.98
CA LYS A 163 11.82 4.61 1.55
C LYS A 163 11.71 3.27 0.81
N PRO A 164 10.54 2.62 0.84
CA PRO A 164 10.37 1.30 0.25
C PRO A 164 10.64 1.30 -1.26
N LYS A 165 11.05 0.14 -1.80
CA LYS A 165 11.13 -0.08 -3.24
C LYS A 165 9.73 -0.22 -3.85
N LEU A 166 8.81 -0.88 -3.13
CA LEU A 166 7.40 -0.99 -3.49
C LEU A 166 6.53 -0.55 -2.31
N ALA A 167 5.83 0.57 -2.48
CA ALA A 167 4.80 1.02 -1.54
C ALA A 167 3.42 0.54 -2.01
N ILE A 168 2.76 -0.29 -1.22
CA ILE A 168 1.38 -0.74 -1.43
C ILE A 168 0.49 0.09 -0.50
N LEU A 169 -0.47 0.80 -1.07
CA LEU A 169 -1.36 1.72 -0.35
C LEU A 169 -2.79 1.18 -0.45
N ASP A 170 -3.28 0.52 0.60
CA ASP A 170 -4.60 -0.09 0.61
C ASP A 170 -5.62 0.86 1.21
N GLU A 171 -6.46 1.46 0.36
CA GLU A 171 -7.53 2.42 0.72
C GLU A 171 -7.08 3.51 1.71
N THR A 172 -5.91 4.11 1.44
CA THR A 172 -5.33 5.14 2.32
C THR A 172 -6.12 6.44 2.34
N ASP A 173 -7.06 6.60 1.42
CA ASP A 173 -7.98 7.73 1.29
C ASP A 173 -9.31 7.56 2.06
N SER A 174 -9.59 6.36 2.55
CA SER A 174 -10.84 6.07 3.26
C SER A 174 -10.97 6.89 4.55
N GLY A 175 -12.11 7.60 4.68
CA GLY A 175 -12.43 8.38 5.87
C GLY A 175 -11.64 9.68 6.05
N LEU A 176 -10.89 10.13 5.05
CA LEU A 176 -10.18 11.40 5.08
C LEU A 176 -11.06 12.57 4.60
N ASP A 177 -10.94 13.71 5.27
CA ASP A 177 -11.40 14.98 4.73
C ASP A 177 -10.47 15.48 3.60
N ILE A 178 -10.89 16.56 2.93
CA ILE A 178 -10.18 17.09 1.75
C ILE A 178 -8.75 17.50 2.09
N ASP A 179 -8.53 18.14 3.25
CA ASP A 179 -7.22 18.63 3.64
C ASP A 179 -6.26 17.47 4.00
N ALA A 180 -6.74 16.49 4.76
CA ALA A 180 -5.98 15.29 5.10
C ALA A 180 -5.66 14.46 3.85
N LEU A 181 -6.59 14.34 2.89
CA LEU A 181 -6.38 13.67 1.61
C LEU A 181 -5.24 14.32 0.83
N LYS A 182 -5.22 15.65 0.76
CA LYS A 182 -4.15 16.38 0.07
C LYS A 182 -2.78 16.14 0.71
N VAL A 183 -2.69 16.21 2.04
CA VAL A 183 -1.44 15.94 2.77
C VAL A 183 -0.95 14.52 2.52
N VAL A 184 -1.83 13.52 2.55
CA VAL A 184 -1.51 12.13 2.23
C VAL A 184 -1.01 12.01 0.78
N ALA A 185 -1.70 12.63 -0.16
CA ALA A 185 -1.32 12.60 -1.58
C ALA A 185 0.04 13.28 -1.83
N ASP A 186 0.32 14.41 -1.20
CA ASP A 186 1.62 15.09 -1.28
C ASP A 186 2.74 14.20 -0.73
N GLY A 187 2.48 13.52 0.40
CA GLY A 187 3.40 12.54 0.98
C GLY A 187 3.67 11.35 0.05
N VAL A 188 2.62 10.80 -0.57
CA VAL A 188 2.77 9.72 -1.57
C VAL A 188 3.55 10.19 -2.79
N ASN A 189 3.28 11.38 -3.30
CA ASN A 189 4.04 11.95 -4.42
C ASN A 189 5.53 12.16 -4.06
N ALA A 190 5.85 12.48 -2.80
CA ALA A 190 7.23 12.57 -2.32
C ALA A 190 7.95 11.20 -2.25
N LEU A 191 7.23 10.07 -2.29
CA LEU A 191 7.82 8.73 -2.40
C LEU A 191 8.29 8.40 -3.82
N ARG A 192 7.80 9.10 -4.84
CA ARG A 192 8.15 8.80 -6.24
C ARG A 192 9.66 8.93 -6.47
N ALA A 193 10.24 7.90 -7.05
CA ALA A 193 11.64 7.89 -7.46
C ALA A 193 11.84 6.87 -8.60
N PRO A 194 12.87 7.00 -9.43
CA PRO A 194 13.09 6.09 -10.56
C PRO A 194 13.32 4.62 -10.18
N ASP A 195 13.73 4.37 -8.94
CA ASP A 195 14.01 3.05 -8.37
C ASP A 195 12.88 2.51 -7.48
N ARG A 196 11.73 3.20 -7.40
CA ARG A 196 10.59 2.83 -6.56
C ARG A 196 9.33 2.71 -7.37
N ALA A 197 8.43 1.86 -6.91
CA ALA A 197 7.10 1.75 -7.47
C ALA A 197 6.04 1.97 -6.38
N ILE A 198 4.86 2.40 -6.80
CA ILE A 198 3.71 2.61 -5.93
C ILE A 198 2.53 1.83 -6.52
N LEU A 199 1.91 1.00 -5.70
CA LEU A 199 0.67 0.30 -6.01
C LEU A 199 -0.44 0.84 -5.09
N MET A 200 -1.34 1.62 -5.66
CA MET A 200 -2.50 2.15 -4.94
C MET A 200 -3.70 1.24 -5.14
N ILE A 201 -4.39 0.92 -4.06
CA ILE A 201 -5.71 0.28 -4.08
C ILE A 201 -6.70 1.31 -3.60
N THR A 202 -7.62 1.72 -4.46
CA THR A 202 -8.65 2.68 -4.14
C THR A 202 -9.89 2.46 -5.01
N HIS A 203 -11.03 2.84 -4.49
CA HIS A 203 -12.27 2.94 -5.26
C HIS A 203 -12.71 4.39 -5.46
N TYR A 204 -11.89 5.36 -5.03
CA TYR A 204 -12.19 6.79 -5.13
C TYR A 204 -11.27 7.49 -6.14
N GLN A 205 -11.87 8.12 -7.12
CA GLN A 205 -11.19 8.97 -8.10
C GLN A 205 -10.42 10.12 -7.43
N ARG A 206 -10.95 10.68 -6.33
CA ARG A 206 -10.37 11.86 -5.65
C ARG A 206 -8.89 11.72 -5.30
N LEU A 207 -8.46 10.53 -4.88
CA LEU A 207 -7.03 10.29 -4.61
C LEU A 207 -6.22 10.36 -5.91
N LEU A 208 -6.78 9.82 -7.00
CA LEU A 208 -6.11 9.75 -8.31
C LEU A 208 -6.02 11.11 -9.00
N ASP A 209 -6.85 12.10 -8.62
CA ASP A 209 -6.73 13.48 -9.07
C ASP A 209 -5.47 14.16 -8.50
N HIS A 210 -5.01 13.74 -7.33
CA HIS A 210 -3.80 14.26 -6.67
C HIS A 210 -2.57 13.39 -6.94
N ILE A 211 -2.75 12.08 -7.13
CA ILE A 211 -1.67 11.12 -7.39
C ILE A 211 -1.97 10.47 -8.75
N VAL A 212 -1.67 11.17 -9.84
CA VAL A 212 -1.94 10.64 -11.18
C VAL A 212 -1.12 9.36 -11.40
N PRO A 213 -1.78 8.19 -11.58
CA PRO A 213 -1.08 6.94 -11.86
C PRO A 213 -0.61 6.87 -13.31
N ASP A 214 0.41 6.06 -13.57
CA ASP A 214 0.82 5.72 -14.95
C ASP A 214 -0.14 4.70 -15.56
N TYR A 215 -0.65 3.78 -14.73
CA TYR A 215 -1.58 2.72 -15.14
C TYR A 215 -2.71 2.54 -14.14
N VAL A 216 -3.89 2.27 -14.68
CA VAL A 216 -5.09 1.92 -13.91
C VAL A 216 -5.55 0.53 -14.33
N HIS A 217 -5.82 -0.32 -13.34
CA HIS A 217 -6.28 -1.70 -13.54
C HIS A 217 -7.64 -1.89 -12.88
N VAL A 218 -8.54 -2.56 -13.58
CA VAL A 218 -9.85 -2.94 -13.01
C VAL A 218 -9.79 -4.40 -12.57
N LEU A 219 -9.93 -4.61 -11.27
CA LEU A 219 -10.00 -5.93 -10.65
C LEU A 219 -11.46 -6.32 -10.44
N SER A 220 -11.84 -7.48 -10.95
CA SER A 220 -13.14 -8.09 -10.73
C SER A 220 -13.00 -9.60 -10.58
N GLU A 221 -13.70 -10.20 -9.62
CA GLU A 221 -13.69 -11.65 -9.35
C GLU A 221 -12.27 -12.26 -9.29
N GLY A 222 -11.35 -11.54 -8.67
CA GLY A 222 -9.96 -11.98 -8.49
C GLY A 222 -9.08 -11.90 -9.74
N LYS A 223 -9.52 -11.22 -10.82
CA LYS A 223 -8.77 -11.05 -12.08
C LYS A 223 -8.70 -9.59 -12.50
N ILE A 224 -7.60 -9.19 -13.10
CA ILE A 224 -7.54 -7.91 -13.83
C ILE A 224 -8.25 -8.11 -15.18
N ILE A 225 -9.38 -7.44 -15.36
CA ILE A 225 -10.21 -7.55 -16.56
C ILE A 225 -9.96 -6.44 -17.58
N LYS A 226 -9.41 -5.31 -17.12
CA LYS A 226 -9.06 -4.18 -17.99
C LYS A 226 -7.88 -3.42 -17.38
N SER A 227 -7.02 -2.91 -18.25
CA SER A 227 -5.94 -1.99 -17.91
C SER A 227 -5.91 -0.83 -18.89
N GLY A 228 -5.52 0.34 -18.42
CA GLY A 228 -5.43 1.56 -19.23
C GLY A 228 -4.56 2.61 -18.54
N GLY A 229 -4.54 3.82 -19.10
CA GLY A 229 -3.93 4.99 -18.49
C GLY A 229 -4.85 5.65 -17.45
N PRO A 230 -4.49 6.86 -16.98
CA PRO A 230 -5.27 7.58 -15.97
C PRO A 230 -6.73 7.85 -16.40
N GLU A 231 -6.97 7.97 -17.69
CA GLU A 231 -8.31 8.19 -18.26
C GLU A 231 -9.30 7.07 -17.93
N LEU A 232 -8.81 5.85 -17.68
CA LEU A 232 -9.67 4.73 -17.31
C LEU A 232 -10.35 4.98 -15.95
N ALA A 233 -9.68 5.64 -15.00
CA ALA A 233 -10.28 6.00 -13.71
C ALA A 233 -11.44 6.99 -13.90
N LEU A 234 -11.29 7.99 -14.78
CA LEU A 234 -12.37 8.94 -15.13
C LEU A 234 -13.56 8.24 -15.78
N GLU A 235 -13.31 7.26 -16.65
CA GLU A 235 -14.38 6.46 -17.26
C GLU A 235 -15.15 5.64 -16.22
N LEU A 236 -14.44 5.06 -15.24
CA LEU A 236 -15.06 4.29 -14.16
C LEU A 236 -15.92 5.17 -13.25
N GLU A 237 -15.45 6.38 -12.93
CA GLU A 237 -16.25 7.32 -12.15
C GLU A 237 -17.52 7.75 -12.89
N ALA A 238 -17.41 8.06 -14.18
CA ALA A 238 -18.52 8.54 -14.99
C ALA A 238 -19.57 7.47 -15.32
N LYS A 239 -19.14 6.21 -15.54
CA LYS A 239 -19.98 5.12 -16.07
C LYS A 239 -20.23 3.98 -15.08
N GLY A 240 -19.56 3.99 -13.90
CA GLY A 240 -19.55 2.83 -12.99
C GLY A 240 -18.83 1.64 -13.58
N TYR A 241 -19.06 0.45 -13.05
CA TYR A 241 -18.45 -0.81 -13.51
C TYR A 241 -19.33 -1.60 -14.49
N GLY A 242 -20.62 -1.27 -14.62
CA GLY A 242 -21.61 -2.03 -15.40
C GLY A 242 -21.27 -2.19 -16.90
N TRP A 243 -20.62 -1.20 -17.52
CA TRP A 243 -20.19 -1.27 -18.91
C TRP A 243 -19.06 -2.26 -19.20
N LEU A 244 -18.41 -2.76 -18.13
CA LEU A 244 -17.41 -3.83 -18.20
C LEU A 244 -18.02 -5.21 -17.97
N GLY A 245 -19.36 -5.31 -17.87
CA GLY A 245 -20.05 -6.57 -17.59
C GLY A 245 -19.99 -6.97 -16.12
N ILE A 246 -19.64 -6.05 -15.23
CA ILE A 246 -19.61 -6.28 -13.79
C ILE A 246 -20.97 -5.84 -13.23
N ASP A 247 -21.77 -6.78 -12.73
CA ASP A 247 -23.03 -6.47 -12.08
C ASP A 247 -22.80 -5.80 -10.73
N ASP A 248 -23.35 -4.59 -10.54
CA ASP A 248 -23.28 -3.84 -9.28
C ASP A 248 -23.98 -4.55 -8.10
N GLN A 249 -24.67 -5.66 -8.33
CA GLN A 249 -25.42 -6.39 -7.30
C GLN A 249 -24.53 -7.26 -6.39
N ALA A 250 -23.27 -7.50 -6.70
CA ALA A 250 -22.36 -8.23 -5.81
C ALA A 250 -22.00 -7.44 -4.53
N ALA A 251 -22.18 -6.12 -4.54
CA ALA A 251 -21.88 -5.24 -3.40
C ALA A 251 -22.92 -5.28 -2.26
N ALA A 252 -24.12 -5.83 -2.49
CA ALA A 252 -25.25 -5.74 -1.56
C ALA A 252 -25.39 -6.96 -0.59
N ASN A 253 -24.64 -8.03 -0.80
CA ASN A 253 -24.87 -9.30 -0.08
C ASN A 253 -23.85 -9.61 1.04
N HIS A 254 -23.03 -8.67 1.45
CA HIS A 254 -22.08 -8.86 2.56
C HIS A 254 -22.10 -7.63 3.49
N GLY A 255 -23.29 -7.28 3.97
CA GLY A 255 -23.53 -6.38 5.09
C GLY A 255 -23.76 -7.17 6.37
#